data_e28b470a52e329370b89b737d98c07d2
#
_entry.id   e28b470a52e329370b89b737d98c07d2
#
_cell.length_a   1.000
_cell.length_b   1.000
_cell.length_c   1.000
_cell.angle_alpha   90.00
_cell.angle_beta   90.00
_cell.angle_gamma   90.00
#
_symmetry.space_group_name_H-M   'P 1'
#
loop_
_entity.id
_entity.type
_entity.pdbx_description
1 polymer ?
#
loop_
_entity_poly.entity_id
_entity_poly.type
_entity_poly.pdbx_seq_one_letter_code
_entity_poly.pdbx_strand_id
1 'polypeptide(L)'
;KAKEMKILRKRLAKANRIDGNHLQGFNQVLSSETVQNGAEETRQKQLSVIFASSLVNQLQECLDLFERNMSQLYINSSWGLNMNDKKDELCHNKARFLLLLDNESKQLLGFVHFRFEYDDEESPSCAVLYVYEIQIESSFRRCGLGKKLMEIIRKIAQNDAMSKILLTVFKSNEAAMS
;
A
#
# COMPACT_ATOMS: atom_id res chain seq x y z
N LYS A 1 -14.53 6.66 28.35
CA LYS A 1 -13.10 6.57 27.95
C LYS A 1 -12.52 5.16 28.14
N ALA A 2 -12.48 4.53 29.37
CA ALA A 2 -11.84 3.21 29.57
C ALA A 2 -12.50 2.09 28.77
N LYS A 3 -13.82 2.01 28.69
CA LYS A 3 -14.58 1.05 27.89
C LYS A 3 -14.33 1.22 26.40
N GLU A 4 -14.30 2.45 25.91
CA GLU A 4 -14.01 2.80 24.51
C GLU A 4 -12.59 2.39 24.13
N MET A 5 -11.59 2.70 24.95
CA MET A 5 -10.20 2.29 24.75
C MET A 5 -10.04 0.76 24.73
N LYS A 6 -10.80 0.02 25.56
CA LYS A 6 -10.78 -1.44 25.53
C LYS A 6 -11.32 -2.00 24.21
N ILE A 7 -12.37 -1.40 23.66
CA ILE A 7 -12.94 -1.77 22.34
C ILE A 7 -11.93 -1.48 21.24
N LEU A 8 -11.32 -0.30 21.28
CA LEU A 8 -10.33 0.14 20.30
C LEU A 8 -9.11 -0.80 20.26
N ARG A 9 -8.56 -1.13 21.44
CA ARG A 9 -7.44 -2.10 21.55
C ARG A 9 -7.80 -3.48 20.99
N LYS A 10 -9.00 -3.99 21.25
CA LYS A 10 -9.45 -5.29 20.70
C LYS A 10 -9.57 -5.25 19.18
N ARG A 11 -10.08 -4.15 18.62
CA ARG A 11 -10.21 -3.94 17.17
C ARG A 11 -8.86 -3.98 16.50
N LEU A 12 -7.89 -3.19 16.99
CA LEU A 12 -6.53 -3.19 16.44
C LEU A 12 -5.83 -4.52 16.61
N ALA A 13 -5.97 -5.19 17.75
CA ALA A 13 -5.39 -6.52 17.95
C ALA A 13 -5.94 -7.55 16.96
N LYS A 14 -7.23 -7.48 16.62
CA LYS A 14 -7.84 -8.33 15.58
C LYS A 14 -7.27 -8.02 14.19
N ALA A 15 -7.21 -6.75 13.80
CA ALA A 15 -6.73 -6.33 12.50
C ALA A 15 -5.23 -6.63 12.30
N ASN A 16 -4.44 -6.52 13.37
CA ASN A 16 -3.00 -6.78 13.35
C ASN A 16 -2.61 -8.26 13.57
N ARG A 17 -3.51 -9.22 13.38
CA ARG A 17 -3.14 -10.63 13.46
C ARG A 17 -1.98 -10.95 12.52
N ILE A 18 -0.96 -11.62 13.03
CA ILE A 18 0.28 -11.90 12.29
C ILE A 18 0.03 -12.79 11.08
N ASP A 19 -0.92 -13.72 11.16
CA ASP A 19 -1.24 -14.64 10.05
C ASP A 19 -1.89 -13.94 8.85
N GLY A 20 -2.53 -12.78 9.06
CA GLY A 20 -3.21 -12.02 8.00
C GLY A 20 -4.25 -12.81 7.20
N ASN A 21 -4.61 -14.02 7.63
CA ASN A 21 -5.47 -14.94 6.89
C ASN A 21 -6.84 -14.33 6.54
N HIS A 22 -7.36 -13.46 7.42
CA HIS A 22 -8.63 -12.77 7.19
C HIS A 22 -8.57 -11.75 6.03
N LEU A 23 -7.36 -11.38 5.56
CA LEU A 23 -7.14 -10.46 4.43
C LEU A 23 -6.89 -11.19 3.10
N GLN A 24 -6.68 -12.51 3.10
CA GLN A 24 -6.47 -13.29 1.87
C GLN A 24 -7.68 -13.25 0.93
N GLY A 25 -8.88 -13.05 1.46
CA GLY A 25 -10.10 -12.90 0.67
C GLY A 25 -10.13 -11.63 -0.22
N PHE A 26 -9.17 -10.72 -0.05
CA PHE A 26 -9.03 -9.51 -0.89
C PHE A 26 -8.11 -9.72 -2.10
N ASN A 27 -7.54 -10.92 -2.29
CA ASN A 27 -6.80 -11.24 -3.50
C ASN A 27 -7.71 -11.16 -4.72
N GLN A 28 -7.28 -10.49 -5.77
CA GLN A 28 -8.07 -10.25 -6.98
C GLN A 28 -7.23 -10.42 -8.24
N VAL A 29 -7.87 -10.94 -9.30
CA VAL A 29 -7.33 -10.88 -10.65
C VAL A 29 -7.94 -9.64 -11.32
N LEU A 30 -7.10 -8.74 -11.77
CA LEU A 30 -7.49 -7.55 -12.51
C LEU A 30 -7.22 -7.80 -14.00
N SER A 31 -8.25 -7.72 -14.84
CA SER A 31 -8.02 -7.56 -16.27
C SER A 31 -7.60 -6.11 -16.51
N SER A 32 -6.39 -5.87 -17.00
CA SER A 32 -6.01 -4.53 -17.42
C SER A 32 -6.62 -4.24 -18.78
N GLU A 33 -7.56 -3.32 -18.82
CA GLU A 33 -7.87 -2.63 -20.05
C GLU A 33 -6.63 -1.78 -20.41
N THR A 34 -5.98 -2.16 -21.49
CA THR A 34 -5.03 -1.33 -22.26
C THR A 34 -3.93 -0.60 -21.48
N VAL A 35 -2.78 -1.24 -21.31
CA VAL A 35 -1.53 -0.51 -21.02
C VAL A 35 -0.97 -0.03 -22.36
N GLN A 36 -1.05 1.27 -22.64
CA GLN A 36 -0.31 1.87 -23.74
C GLN A 36 1.16 2.04 -23.30
N ASN A 37 2.01 1.12 -23.69
CA ASN A 37 3.43 1.44 -23.88
C ASN A 37 3.51 2.25 -25.18
N GLY A 38 4.07 3.45 -25.12
CA GLY A 38 4.13 4.38 -26.22
C GLY A 38 4.51 3.70 -27.53
N ALA A 39 3.67 3.89 -28.55
CA ALA A 39 3.78 3.43 -29.94
C ALA A 39 3.97 1.90 -30.07
N GLU A 40 2.89 1.21 -30.48
CA GLU A 40 2.75 -0.16 -30.95
C GLU A 40 2.30 -1.19 -29.89
N GLU A 41 1.14 -1.76 -30.21
CA GLU A 41 0.44 -2.88 -29.59
C GLU A 41 -0.16 -2.69 -28.18
N THR A 42 -1.47 -2.53 -28.20
CA THR A 42 -2.37 -2.68 -27.05
C THR A 42 -2.41 -4.14 -26.61
N ARG A 43 -1.51 -4.54 -25.72
CA ARG A 43 -1.58 -5.86 -25.09
C ARG A 43 -2.43 -5.79 -23.82
N GLN A 44 -3.51 -6.58 -23.78
CA GLN A 44 -4.22 -6.85 -22.52
C GLN A 44 -3.31 -7.70 -21.64
N LYS A 45 -2.89 -7.14 -20.50
CA LYS A 45 -2.17 -7.89 -19.47
C LYS A 45 -3.14 -8.32 -18.37
N GLN A 46 -3.03 -9.55 -17.92
CA GLN A 46 -3.70 -9.99 -16.71
C GLN A 46 -2.81 -9.67 -15.51
N LEU A 47 -3.38 -8.98 -14.54
CA LEU A 47 -2.68 -8.57 -13.33
C LEU A 47 -3.34 -9.23 -12.11
N SER A 48 -2.56 -9.54 -11.10
CA SER A 48 -3.07 -9.99 -9.80
C SER A 48 -2.73 -8.99 -8.72
N VAL A 49 -3.68 -8.76 -7.83
CA VAL A 49 -3.42 -8.12 -6.54
C VAL A 49 -3.44 -9.20 -5.48
N ILE A 50 -2.34 -9.36 -4.76
CA ILE A 50 -2.23 -10.32 -3.67
C ILE A 50 -1.92 -9.60 -2.36
N PHE A 51 -2.53 -10.09 -1.29
CA PHE A 51 -2.22 -9.65 0.06
C PHE A 51 -0.97 -10.37 0.58
N ALA A 52 -0.07 -9.62 1.24
CA ALA A 52 1.08 -10.14 1.94
C ALA A 52 1.23 -9.50 3.33
N SER A 53 1.54 -10.32 4.33
CA SER A 53 1.84 -9.86 5.70
C SER A 53 3.33 -9.56 5.92
N SER A 54 4.17 -9.86 4.93
CA SER A 54 5.60 -9.55 4.93
C SER A 54 6.15 -9.60 3.49
N LEU A 55 7.29 -9.00 3.26
CA LEU A 55 7.96 -8.91 1.96
C LEU A 55 9.20 -9.83 1.90
N VAL A 56 9.07 -11.13 2.24
CA VAL A 56 10.23 -12.04 2.27
C VAL A 56 10.95 -12.10 0.91
N ASN A 57 10.19 -12.21 -0.17
CA ASN A 57 10.74 -12.37 -1.53
C ASN A 57 10.70 -11.08 -2.36
N GLN A 58 9.83 -10.13 -2.03
CA GLN A 58 9.58 -8.92 -2.82
C GLN A 58 10.20 -7.65 -2.22
N LEU A 59 10.93 -7.75 -1.10
CA LEU A 59 11.46 -6.59 -0.41
C LEU A 59 12.35 -5.73 -1.31
N GLN A 60 13.27 -6.35 -2.02
CA GLN A 60 14.19 -5.61 -2.89
C GLN A 60 13.45 -4.95 -4.05
N GLU A 61 12.51 -5.65 -4.68
CA GLU A 61 11.69 -5.09 -5.78
C GLU A 61 10.86 -3.88 -5.29
N CYS A 62 10.29 -3.96 -4.07
CA CYS A 62 9.56 -2.83 -3.47
C CYS A 62 10.48 -1.65 -3.17
N LEU A 63 11.68 -1.89 -2.64
CA LEU A 63 12.68 -0.85 -2.39
C LEU A 63 13.13 -0.17 -3.69
N ASP A 64 13.45 -0.95 -4.72
CA ASP A 64 13.88 -0.45 -6.02
C ASP A 64 12.77 0.40 -6.68
N LEU A 65 11.51 -0.06 -6.60
CA LEU A 65 10.37 0.69 -7.12
C LEU A 65 10.15 1.99 -6.35
N PHE A 66 10.25 1.95 -5.02
CA PHE A 66 10.18 3.13 -4.18
C PHE A 66 11.28 4.13 -4.55
N GLU A 67 12.53 3.68 -4.63
CA GLU A 67 13.68 4.53 -4.94
C GLU A 67 13.51 5.20 -6.31
N ARG A 68 13.16 4.44 -7.34
CA ARG A 68 12.90 4.99 -8.69
C ARG A 68 11.82 6.07 -8.70
N ASN A 69 10.77 5.87 -7.90
CA ASN A 69 9.62 6.75 -7.93
C ASN A 69 9.74 7.98 -7.01
N MET A 70 10.44 7.84 -5.87
CA MET A 70 10.35 8.79 -4.77
C MET A 70 11.67 9.48 -4.43
N SER A 71 12.82 8.96 -4.88
CA SER A 71 14.14 9.49 -4.48
C SER A 71 14.24 11.00 -4.69
N GLN A 72 13.85 11.49 -5.85
CA GLN A 72 13.94 12.92 -6.16
C GLN A 72 13.04 13.78 -5.26
N LEU A 73 11.83 13.28 -4.93
CA LEU A 73 10.90 13.98 -4.04
C LEU A 73 11.45 14.07 -2.60
N TYR A 74 12.05 12.97 -2.12
CA TYR A 74 12.68 12.92 -0.80
C TYR A 74 13.92 13.80 -0.72
N ILE A 75 14.81 13.74 -1.71
CA ILE A 75 16.04 14.55 -1.77
C ILE A 75 15.69 16.04 -1.79
N ASN A 76 14.64 16.43 -2.50
CA ASN A 76 14.17 17.81 -2.58
C ASN A 76 13.34 18.26 -1.36
N SER A 77 13.05 17.36 -0.43
CA SER A 77 12.31 17.66 0.79
C SER A 77 13.26 17.90 1.97
N SER A 78 12.74 18.50 3.04
CA SER A 78 13.47 18.62 4.30
C SER A 78 13.69 17.28 5.02
N TRP A 79 13.06 16.20 4.58
CA TRP A 79 13.16 14.88 5.21
C TRP A 79 14.41 14.13 4.78
N GLY A 80 14.91 14.38 3.55
CA GLY A 80 15.98 13.60 2.96
C GLY A 80 15.55 12.17 2.63
N LEU A 81 16.44 11.41 2.00
CA LEU A 81 16.21 10.00 1.68
C LEU A 81 17.19 9.13 2.47
N ASN A 82 16.66 8.21 3.27
CA ASN A 82 17.42 7.16 3.94
C ASN A 82 16.79 5.80 3.58
N MET A 83 17.46 5.04 2.73
CA MET A 83 16.96 3.72 2.28
C MET A 83 16.98 2.66 3.39
N ASN A 84 17.82 2.80 4.42
CA ASN A 84 17.80 1.89 5.57
C ASN A 84 16.54 2.10 6.40
N ASP A 85 16.17 3.36 6.67
CA ASP A 85 14.93 3.69 7.39
C ASP A 85 13.71 3.19 6.60
N LYS A 86 13.72 3.33 5.27
CA LYS A 86 12.66 2.80 4.41
C LYS A 86 12.58 1.27 4.45
N LYS A 87 13.72 0.60 4.45
CA LYS A 87 13.79 -0.86 4.61
C LYS A 87 13.22 -1.30 5.96
N ASP A 88 13.60 -0.63 7.05
CA ASP A 88 13.08 -0.93 8.39
C ASP A 88 11.57 -0.67 8.48
N GLU A 89 11.09 0.39 7.83
CA GLU A 89 9.67 0.67 7.72
C GLU A 89 8.90 -0.45 7.00
N LEU A 90 9.42 -0.95 5.87
CA LEU A 90 8.81 -2.05 5.12
C LEU A 90 8.93 -3.40 5.86
N CYS A 91 9.98 -3.60 6.66
CA CYS A 91 10.18 -4.81 7.47
C CYS A 91 9.45 -4.79 8.82
N HIS A 92 8.73 -3.72 9.13
CA HIS A 92 8.03 -3.59 10.41
C HIS A 92 6.99 -4.71 10.60
N ASN A 93 6.88 -5.26 11.82
CA ASN A 93 6.02 -6.41 12.11
C ASN A 93 4.51 -6.18 11.89
N LYS A 94 4.06 -4.91 11.92
CA LYS A 94 2.67 -4.52 11.60
C LYS A 94 2.48 -4.18 10.12
N ALA A 95 3.54 -4.18 9.31
CA ALA A 95 3.43 -3.87 7.89
C ALA A 95 2.55 -4.90 7.17
N ARG A 96 1.70 -4.40 6.27
CA ARG A 96 0.80 -5.20 5.43
C ARG A 96 0.87 -4.66 4.03
N PHE A 97 0.72 -5.53 3.06
CA PHE A 97 0.93 -5.17 1.67
C PHE A 97 -0.19 -5.66 0.77
N LEU A 98 -0.50 -4.87 -0.25
CA LEU A 98 -1.08 -5.35 -1.48
C LEU A 98 0.01 -5.31 -2.55
N LEU A 99 0.29 -6.42 -3.18
CA LEU A 99 1.27 -6.54 -4.25
C LEU A 99 0.54 -6.66 -5.58
N LEU A 100 0.84 -5.78 -6.52
CA LEU A 100 0.33 -5.81 -7.88
C LEU A 100 1.36 -6.52 -8.76
N LEU A 101 1.01 -7.68 -9.27
CA LEU A 101 1.89 -8.54 -10.05
C LEU A 101 1.36 -8.73 -11.47
N ASP A 102 2.26 -8.80 -12.42
CA ASP A 102 1.98 -9.34 -13.75
C ASP A 102 1.78 -10.86 -13.65
N ASN A 103 0.66 -11.36 -14.16
CA ASN A 103 0.33 -12.79 -14.03
C ASN A 103 1.26 -13.70 -14.83
N GLU A 104 1.82 -13.21 -15.93
CA GLU A 104 2.67 -13.97 -16.82
C GLU A 104 4.12 -13.97 -16.30
N SER A 105 4.72 -12.82 -16.15
CA SER A 105 6.11 -12.66 -15.75
C SER A 105 6.35 -12.79 -14.24
N LYS A 106 5.28 -12.66 -13.42
CA LYS A 106 5.33 -12.54 -11.94
C LYS A 106 6.07 -11.31 -11.43
N GLN A 107 6.41 -10.39 -12.31
CA GLN A 107 7.08 -9.14 -11.98
C GLN A 107 6.19 -8.26 -11.09
N LEU A 108 6.79 -7.61 -10.09
CA LEU A 108 6.14 -6.58 -9.29
C LEU A 108 5.93 -5.31 -10.13
N LEU A 109 4.69 -4.88 -10.27
CA LEU A 109 4.29 -3.68 -10.99
C LEU A 109 3.85 -2.55 -10.08
N GLY A 110 3.62 -2.86 -8.81
CA GLY A 110 3.23 -1.89 -7.81
C GLY A 110 2.99 -2.53 -6.45
N PHE A 111 2.91 -1.71 -5.43
CA PHE A 111 2.53 -2.16 -4.10
C PHE A 111 1.84 -1.06 -3.30
N VAL A 112 1.07 -1.48 -2.31
CA VAL A 112 0.57 -0.62 -1.23
C VAL A 112 1.14 -1.16 0.07
N HIS A 113 1.82 -0.31 0.85
CA HIS A 113 2.19 -0.58 2.24
C HIS A 113 1.19 0.12 3.15
N PHE A 114 0.58 -0.62 4.05
CA PHE A 114 -0.36 -0.06 5.03
C PHE A 114 -0.21 -0.74 6.39
N ARG A 115 -0.73 -0.08 7.42
CA ARG A 115 -0.80 -0.61 8.78
C ARG A 115 -2.14 -0.27 9.41
N PHE A 116 -2.53 -1.05 10.41
CA PHE A 116 -3.65 -0.71 11.28
C PHE A 116 -3.09 -0.08 12.56
N GLU A 117 -3.46 1.16 12.81
CA GLU A 117 -2.87 1.98 13.87
C GLU A 117 -3.93 2.81 14.60
N TYR A 118 -3.51 3.54 15.61
CA TYR A 118 -4.28 4.62 16.18
C TYR A 118 -4.12 5.88 15.33
N ASP A 119 -5.13 6.74 15.32
CA ASP A 119 -5.07 8.05 14.66
C ASP A 119 -4.08 9.01 15.34
N ASP A 120 -3.81 8.80 16.61
CA ASP A 120 -2.82 9.48 17.42
C ASP A 120 -2.31 8.51 18.49
N GLU A 121 -1.00 8.41 18.66
CA GLU A 121 -0.41 7.47 19.63
C GLU A 121 -0.52 7.96 21.06
N GLU A 122 -0.41 9.26 21.28
CA GLU A 122 -0.46 9.87 22.62
C GLU A 122 -1.90 10.01 23.12
N SER A 123 -2.83 10.34 22.22
CA SER A 123 -4.22 10.58 22.55
C SER A 123 -5.18 9.91 21.58
N PRO A 124 -5.22 8.56 21.56
CA PRO A 124 -5.98 7.81 20.57
C PRO A 124 -7.48 8.07 20.65
N SER A 125 -8.11 8.43 19.55
CA SER A 125 -9.55 8.59 19.41
C SER A 125 -10.20 7.49 18.59
N CYS A 126 -9.51 6.96 17.59
CA CYS A 126 -10.03 5.89 16.75
C CYS A 126 -8.93 5.00 16.14
N ALA A 127 -9.34 3.83 15.66
CA ALA A 127 -8.49 2.94 14.86
C ALA A 127 -8.57 3.34 13.39
N VAL A 128 -7.42 3.37 12.72
CA VAL A 128 -7.29 3.79 11.33
C VAL A 128 -6.51 2.76 10.52
N LEU A 129 -6.73 2.75 9.22
CA LEU A 129 -5.83 2.14 8.26
C LEU A 129 -4.93 3.26 7.72
N TYR A 130 -3.64 3.20 8.02
CA TYR A 130 -2.67 4.17 7.53
C TYR A 130 -1.95 3.61 6.30
N VAL A 131 -2.04 4.30 5.18
CA VAL A 131 -1.33 3.98 3.95
C VAL A 131 -0.01 4.73 3.95
N TYR A 132 1.09 4.00 4.12
CA TYR A 132 2.46 4.53 4.11
C TYR A 132 2.97 4.77 2.71
N GLU A 133 2.70 3.82 1.80
CA GLU A 133 3.12 3.87 0.41
C GLU A 133 2.05 3.34 -0.53
N ILE A 134 1.94 3.98 -1.68
CA ILE A 134 1.29 3.45 -2.87
C ILE A 134 2.21 3.72 -4.05
N GLN A 135 2.81 2.66 -4.60
CA GLN A 135 3.78 2.75 -5.67
C GLN A 135 3.32 1.93 -6.87
N ILE A 136 3.41 2.51 -8.05
CA ILE A 136 3.09 1.86 -9.32
C ILE A 136 4.20 2.19 -10.31
N GLU A 137 4.65 1.19 -11.08
CA GLU A 137 5.59 1.38 -12.17
C GLU A 137 5.09 2.45 -13.15
N SER A 138 6.01 3.31 -13.61
CA SER A 138 5.67 4.48 -14.41
C SER A 138 4.87 4.13 -15.67
N SER A 139 5.24 3.03 -16.34
CA SER A 139 4.56 2.52 -17.53
C SER A 139 3.12 2.00 -17.29
N PHE A 140 2.74 1.80 -16.02
CA PHE A 140 1.42 1.31 -15.62
C PHE A 140 0.58 2.39 -14.91
N ARG A 141 1.06 3.62 -14.86
CA ARG A 141 0.29 4.75 -14.32
C ARG A 141 -0.78 5.21 -15.30
N ARG A 142 -1.76 5.96 -14.79
CA ARG A 142 -2.91 6.50 -15.55
C ARG A 142 -3.83 5.43 -16.17
N CYS A 143 -3.69 4.16 -15.76
CA CYS A 143 -4.55 3.05 -16.17
C CYS A 143 -5.61 2.69 -15.11
N GLY A 144 -5.88 3.57 -14.16
CA GLY A 144 -6.87 3.35 -13.10
C GLY A 144 -6.42 2.37 -11.99
N LEU A 145 -5.19 1.82 -12.04
CA LEU A 145 -4.70 0.84 -11.08
C LEU A 145 -4.60 1.39 -9.66
N GLY A 146 -4.15 2.63 -9.49
CA GLY A 146 -4.12 3.30 -8.19
C GLY A 146 -5.50 3.38 -7.55
N LYS A 147 -6.52 3.75 -8.32
CA LYS A 147 -7.90 3.77 -7.87
C LYS A 147 -8.39 2.38 -7.45
N LYS A 148 -8.10 1.33 -8.25
CA LYS A 148 -8.45 -0.05 -7.92
C LYS A 148 -7.79 -0.52 -6.61
N LEU A 149 -6.49 -0.22 -6.41
CA LEU A 149 -5.79 -0.52 -5.16
C LEU A 149 -6.42 0.18 -3.97
N MET A 150 -6.74 1.48 -4.09
CA MET A 150 -7.41 2.23 -3.02
C MET A 150 -8.84 1.74 -2.75
N GLU A 151 -9.56 1.22 -3.73
CA GLU A 151 -10.85 0.55 -3.53
C GLU A 151 -10.71 -0.73 -2.69
N ILE A 152 -9.64 -1.51 -2.91
CA ILE A 152 -9.34 -2.69 -2.08
C ILE A 152 -9.00 -2.25 -0.66
N ILE A 153 -8.14 -1.25 -0.47
CA ILE A 153 -7.79 -0.66 0.83
C ILE A 153 -9.06 -0.21 1.57
N ARG A 154 -10.00 0.44 0.87
CA ARG A 154 -11.28 0.86 1.47
C ARG A 154 -12.09 -0.33 1.96
N LYS A 155 -12.17 -1.41 1.16
CA LYS A 155 -12.88 -2.64 1.57
C LYS A 155 -12.21 -3.29 2.80
N ILE A 156 -10.87 -3.35 2.83
CA ILE A 156 -10.10 -3.84 3.98
C ILE A 156 -10.41 -3.00 5.22
N ALA A 157 -10.35 -1.67 5.12
CA ALA A 157 -10.63 -0.78 6.23
C ALA A 157 -12.06 -0.98 6.78
N GLN A 158 -13.05 -1.16 5.90
CA GLN A 158 -14.43 -1.44 6.29
C GLN A 158 -14.57 -2.80 6.97
N ASN A 159 -13.97 -3.86 6.42
CA ASN A 159 -14.01 -5.21 6.98
C ASN A 159 -13.43 -5.25 8.41
N ASP A 160 -12.34 -4.54 8.64
CA ASP A 160 -11.69 -4.48 9.95
C ASP A 160 -12.21 -3.33 10.84
N ALA A 161 -13.32 -2.70 10.43
CA ALA A 161 -14.01 -1.64 11.17
C ALA A 161 -13.10 -0.46 11.54
N MET A 162 -12.19 -0.08 10.62
CA MET A 162 -11.39 1.14 10.77
C MET A 162 -12.26 2.36 10.56
N SER A 163 -12.02 3.40 11.36
CA SER A 163 -12.83 4.63 11.33
C SER A 163 -12.45 5.56 10.19
N LYS A 164 -11.18 5.51 9.77
CA LYS A 164 -10.61 6.36 8.72
C LYS A 164 -9.55 5.59 7.93
N ILE A 165 -9.28 6.06 6.72
CA ILE A 165 -8.05 5.79 5.99
C ILE A 165 -7.25 7.07 6.00
N LEU A 166 -6.00 7.01 6.45
CA LEU A 166 -5.06 8.12 6.46
C LEU A 166 -3.93 7.83 5.48
N LEU A 167 -3.43 8.86 4.86
CA LEU A 167 -2.23 8.81 4.01
C LEU A 167 -1.55 10.17 4.03
N THR A 168 -0.25 10.17 3.77
CA THR A 168 0.55 11.38 3.64
C THR A 168 1.09 11.46 2.21
N VAL A 169 1.06 12.64 1.62
CA VAL A 169 1.59 12.90 0.29
C VAL A 169 2.45 14.16 0.30
N PHE A 170 3.56 14.16 -0.42
CA PHE A 170 4.33 15.38 -0.62
C PHE A 170 3.51 16.40 -1.43
N LYS A 171 3.48 17.64 -0.98
CA LYS A 171 2.80 18.73 -1.71
C LYS A 171 3.31 18.90 -3.13
N SER A 172 4.57 18.56 -3.37
CA SER A 172 5.22 18.58 -4.70
C SER A 172 4.88 17.35 -5.55
N ASN A 173 4.19 16.35 -5.02
CA ASN A 173 3.79 15.15 -5.77
C ASN A 173 2.42 15.36 -6.42
N GLU A 174 2.38 16.23 -7.45
CA GLU A 174 1.14 16.56 -8.18
C GLU A 174 0.47 15.32 -8.78
N ALA A 175 1.27 14.33 -9.20
CA ALA A 175 0.76 13.09 -9.78
C ALA A 175 -0.05 12.24 -8.80
N ALA A 176 0.25 12.33 -7.51
CA ALA A 176 -0.49 11.63 -6.46
C ALA A 176 -1.68 12.44 -5.94
N MET A 177 -1.72 13.76 -6.20
CA MET A 177 -2.79 14.66 -5.77
C MET A 177 -3.92 14.80 -6.82
N SER A 178 -3.73 14.32 -8.04
CA SER A 178 -4.70 14.33 -9.15
C SER A 178 -5.50 13.02 -9.20
#